data_ffd8a3d06a461565d1089316fd55e1ef
#
_entry.id   ffd8a3d06a461565d1089316fd55e1ef
#
_cell.length_a   1.000
_cell.length_b   1.000
_cell.length_c   1.000
_cell.angle_alpha   90.00
_cell.angle_beta   90.00
_cell.angle_gamma   90.00
#
_symmetry.space_group_name_H-M   'P 1'
#
loop_
_entity.id
_entity.type
_entity.pdbx_description
1 polymer ?
#
loop_
_entity_poly.entity_id
_entity_poly.type
_entity_poly.pdbx_seq_one_letter_code
_entity_poly.pdbx_strand_id
1 'polypeptide(L)'
;MAEPITIRPMLAADAGPVLAIYQAGLDAGDASFETQAPSWTAFDTAKLPAHRLAAVADDTGDLLGWVAVSPVSSRCVYAGVVEHSVYVDAAARGRGVGAALLQALIESTEAAGVWTIESGIFPENTASLRLHERAGFRVVGIRERLGSQHGRWRDVVLLERRSTVAGLS
;
A
#
# COMPACT_ATOMS: atom_id res chain seq x y z
N MET A 1 -1.07 24.46 -10.77
CA MET A 1 -2.08 23.40 -10.90
C MET A 1 -1.38 22.05 -10.74
N ALA A 2 -2.01 21.13 -10.03
CA ALA A 2 -1.45 19.77 -9.98
C ALA A 2 -1.54 19.15 -11.38
N GLU A 3 -0.46 18.54 -11.84
CA GLU A 3 -0.46 17.78 -13.08
C GLU A 3 -1.46 16.61 -12.95
N PRO A 4 -2.27 16.34 -13.98
CA PRO A 4 -3.26 15.30 -13.94
C PRO A 4 -2.61 13.91 -13.79
N ILE A 5 -3.26 13.06 -12.99
CA ILE A 5 -2.80 11.71 -12.64
C ILE A 5 -3.91 10.73 -12.99
N THR A 6 -3.56 9.68 -13.70
CA THR A 6 -4.46 8.55 -13.98
C THR A 6 -4.11 7.37 -13.09
N ILE A 7 -5.12 6.79 -12.45
CA ILE A 7 -5.00 5.50 -11.74
C ILE A 7 -5.51 4.41 -12.68
N ARG A 8 -4.68 3.42 -12.90
CA ARG A 8 -5.00 2.28 -13.78
C ARG A 8 -4.52 0.95 -13.20
N PRO A 9 -4.99 -0.19 -13.68
CA PRO A 9 -4.41 -1.47 -13.30
C PRO A 9 -2.90 -1.53 -13.58
N MET A 10 -2.17 -2.14 -12.65
CA MET A 10 -0.74 -2.41 -12.80
C MET A 10 -0.53 -3.49 -13.86
N LEU A 11 0.41 -3.29 -14.74
CA LEU A 11 0.77 -4.20 -15.81
C LEU A 11 2.13 -4.85 -15.54
N ALA A 12 2.40 -6.01 -16.14
CA ALA A 12 3.72 -6.63 -16.07
C ALA A 12 4.83 -5.73 -16.63
N ALA A 13 4.51 -4.90 -17.61
CA ALA A 13 5.44 -3.90 -18.15
C ALA A 13 5.84 -2.81 -17.14
N ASP A 14 5.10 -2.64 -16.06
CA ASP A 14 5.39 -1.70 -14.98
C ASP A 14 6.45 -2.23 -13.99
N ALA A 15 6.90 -3.47 -14.13
CA ALA A 15 7.78 -4.13 -13.17
C ALA A 15 9.01 -3.31 -12.78
N GLY A 16 9.71 -2.75 -13.75
CA GLY A 16 10.90 -1.93 -13.52
C GLY A 16 10.61 -0.72 -12.62
N PRO A 17 9.73 0.19 -13.02
CA PRO A 17 9.35 1.35 -12.22
C PRO A 17 8.73 0.99 -10.85
N VAL A 18 7.89 -0.03 -10.78
CA VAL A 18 7.28 -0.50 -9.53
C VAL A 18 8.36 -0.91 -8.54
N LEU A 19 9.31 -1.75 -8.95
CA LEU A 19 10.38 -2.23 -8.07
C LEU A 19 11.37 -1.12 -7.72
N ALA A 20 11.62 -0.17 -8.62
CA ALA A 20 12.47 0.99 -8.34
C ALA A 20 11.87 1.90 -7.26
N ILE A 21 10.57 2.20 -7.34
CA ILE A 21 9.85 2.98 -6.32
C ILE A 21 9.81 2.22 -4.99
N TYR A 22 9.61 0.91 -5.05
CA TYR A 22 9.65 0.05 -3.87
C TYR A 22 11.00 0.16 -3.17
N GLN A 23 12.10 -0.05 -3.90
CA GLN A 23 13.45 0.02 -3.34
C GLN A 23 13.77 1.40 -2.76
N ALA A 24 13.41 2.47 -3.45
CA ALA A 24 13.60 3.83 -2.94
C ALA A 24 12.85 4.07 -1.62
N GLY A 25 11.65 3.52 -1.48
CA GLY A 25 10.89 3.57 -0.23
C GLY A 25 11.56 2.80 0.91
N LEU A 26 12.12 1.63 0.61
CA LEU A 26 12.88 0.84 1.59
C LEU A 26 14.16 1.55 2.02
N ASP A 27 14.87 2.16 1.08
CA ASP A 27 16.12 2.91 1.34
C ASP A 27 15.89 4.13 2.25
N ALA A 28 14.70 4.71 2.22
CA ALA A 28 14.32 5.80 3.13
C ALA A 28 14.20 5.35 4.59
N GLY A 29 14.04 4.06 4.88
CA GLY A 29 14.17 3.46 6.21
C GLY A 29 12.91 3.33 7.03
N ASP A 30 11.81 4.00 6.68
CA ASP A 30 10.57 4.01 7.46
C ASP A 30 9.36 3.37 6.75
N ALA A 31 9.60 2.60 5.70
CA ALA A 31 8.52 1.97 4.95
C ALA A 31 8.22 0.53 5.37
N SER A 32 9.25 -0.27 5.64
CA SER A 32 9.14 -1.70 5.93
C SER A 32 10.37 -2.21 6.67
N PHE A 33 10.26 -3.39 7.30
CA PHE A 33 11.41 -4.13 7.82
C PHE A 33 12.35 -4.64 6.72
N GLU A 34 11.86 -4.80 5.51
CA GLU A 34 12.66 -5.24 4.38
C GLU A 34 13.65 -4.16 3.96
N THR A 35 14.81 -4.61 3.48
CA THR A 35 15.89 -3.73 3.02
C THR A 35 16.11 -3.81 1.51
N GLN A 36 15.55 -4.83 0.87
CA GLN A 36 15.67 -5.07 -0.55
C GLN A 36 14.32 -5.41 -1.17
N ALA A 37 13.98 -4.75 -2.27
CA ALA A 37 12.79 -5.08 -3.04
C ALA A 37 12.92 -6.51 -3.61
N PRO A 38 11.81 -7.25 -3.68
CA PRO A 38 11.80 -8.59 -4.26
C PRO A 38 12.06 -8.55 -5.77
N SER A 39 12.32 -9.71 -6.36
CA SER A 39 12.19 -9.86 -7.81
C SER A 39 10.73 -9.68 -8.25
N TRP A 40 10.52 -9.38 -9.53
CA TRP A 40 9.14 -9.29 -10.04
C TRP A 40 8.37 -10.60 -9.85
N THR A 41 8.99 -11.75 -10.08
CA THR A 41 8.36 -13.05 -9.87
C THR A 41 7.90 -13.24 -8.42
N ALA A 42 8.75 -12.86 -7.46
CA ALA A 42 8.41 -12.95 -6.04
C ALA A 42 7.28 -11.97 -5.68
N PHE A 43 7.33 -10.74 -6.20
CA PHE A 43 6.27 -9.75 -6.03
C PHE A 43 4.94 -10.25 -6.59
N ASP A 44 4.98 -10.75 -7.82
CA ASP A 44 3.80 -11.24 -8.53
C ASP A 44 3.13 -12.42 -7.80
N THR A 45 3.94 -13.31 -7.22
CA THR A 45 3.45 -14.44 -6.43
C THR A 45 2.87 -14.01 -5.08
N ALA A 46 3.49 -13.03 -4.40
CA ALA A 46 3.10 -12.59 -3.07
C ALA A 46 1.85 -11.70 -3.06
N LYS A 47 1.62 -10.96 -4.13
CA LYS A 47 0.49 -10.03 -4.24
C LYS A 47 -0.66 -10.66 -5.00
N LEU A 48 -1.89 -10.36 -4.57
CA LEU A 48 -3.07 -10.76 -5.33
C LEU A 48 -3.04 -10.16 -6.74
N PRO A 49 -3.46 -10.88 -7.78
CA PRO A 49 -3.56 -10.32 -9.13
C PRO A 49 -4.60 -9.20 -9.24
N ALA A 50 -5.66 -9.25 -8.42
CA ALA A 50 -6.64 -8.17 -8.30
C ALA A 50 -6.12 -7.05 -7.38
N HIS A 51 -6.67 -5.85 -7.55
CA HIS A 51 -6.39 -4.70 -6.69
C HIS A 51 -4.93 -4.22 -6.76
N ARG A 52 -4.28 -4.43 -7.89
CA ARG A 52 -2.97 -3.86 -8.22
C ARG A 52 -3.17 -2.63 -9.06
N LEU A 53 -2.82 -1.47 -8.55
CA LEU A 53 -3.06 -0.19 -9.22
C LEU A 53 -1.76 0.61 -9.31
N ALA A 54 -1.64 1.32 -10.41
CA ALA A 54 -0.53 2.23 -10.68
C ALA A 54 -1.07 3.64 -10.90
N ALA A 55 -0.38 4.63 -10.33
CA ALA A 55 -0.60 6.04 -10.60
C ALA A 55 0.40 6.50 -11.66
N VAL A 56 -0.10 7.10 -12.72
CA VAL A 56 0.69 7.50 -13.88
C VAL A 56 0.48 8.99 -14.17
N ALA A 57 1.54 9.70 -14.49
CA ALA A 57 1.47 11.09 -14.95
C ALA A 57 0.90 11.12 -16.36
N ASP A 58 -0.12 11.94 -16.60
CA ASP A 58 -0.82 11.98 -17.90
C ASP A 58 0.05 12.57 -19.02
N ASP A 59 0.94 13.47 -18.68
CA ASP A 59 1.80 14.18 -19.61
C ASP A 59 3.01 13.35 -20.09
N THR A 60 3.65 12.61 -19.19
CA THR A 60 4.87 11.85 -19.47
C THR A 60 4.66 10.36 -19.56
N GLY A 61 3.59 9.82 -18.95
CA GLY A 61 3.38 8.39 -18.79
C GLY A 61 4.24 7.76 -17.70
N ASP A 62 4.95 8.57 -16.92
CA ASP A 62 5.79 8.06 -15.83
C ASP A 62 4.96 7.50 -14.68
N LEU A 63 5.41 6.38 -14.12
CA LEU A 63 4.79 5.78 -12.95
C LEU A 63 5.19 6.58 -11.70
N LEU A 64 4.18 7.09 -10.98
CA LEU A 64 4.36 7.95 -9.82
C LEU A 64 4.20 7.22 -8.49
N GLY A 65 3.60 6.05 -8.51
CA GLY A 65 3.36 5.24 -7.34
C GLY A 65 2.51 4.02 -7.67
N TRP A 66 2.37 3.15 -6.69
CA TRP A 66 1.60 1.92 -6.84
C TRP A 66 0.98 1.47 -5.52
N VAL A 67 -0.04 0.65 -5.60
CA VAL A 67 -0.65 -0.05 -4.47
C VAL A 67 -0.94 -1.49 -4.88
N ALA A 68 -0.75 -2.40 -3.94
CA ALA A 68 -1.07 -3.82 -4.12
C ALA A 68 -1.47 -4.42 -2.77
N VAL A 69 -2.12 -5.57 -2.79
CA VAL A 69 -2.61 -6.26 -1.60
C VAL A 69 -2.15 -7.70 -1.54
N SER A 70 -2.03 -8.20 -0.31
CA SER A 70 -1.80 -9.61 -0.02
C SER A 70 -2.92 -10.11 0.88
N PRO A 71 -3.28 -11.40 0.82
CA PRO A 71 -4.23 -11.97 1.78
C PRO A 71 -3.58 -12.03 3.17
N VAL A 72 -4.35 -11.73 4.22
CA VAL A 72 -3.83 -11.82 5.60
C VAL A 72 -3.78 -13.27 6.09
N SER A 73 -4.55 -14.16 5.50
CA SER A 73 -4.65 -15.56 5.91
C SER A 73 -5.15 -16.43 4.78
N SER A 74 -4.76 -17.72 4.80
CA SER A 74 -5.30 -18.75 3.90
C SER A 74 -6.64 -19.32 4.37
N ARG A 75 -7.12 -18.95 5.56
CA ARG A 75 -8.42 -19.43 6.08
C ARG A 75 -9.56 -18.72 5.37
N CYS A 76 -10.55 -19.50 4.90
CA CYS A 76 -11.70 -18.97 4.17
C CYS A 76 -12.49 -17.90 4.93
N VAL A 77 -12.52 -17.99 6.25
CA VAL A 77 -13.22 -17.02 7.12
C VAL A 77 -12.62 -15.60 6.99
N TYR A 78 -11.37 -15.48 6.58
CA TYR A 78 -10.67 -14.20 6.34
C TYR A 78 -10.53 -13.83 4.87
N ALA A 79 -11.31 -14.44 3.98
CA ALA A 79 -11.18 -14.20 2.55
C ALA A 79 -11.42 -12.73 2.14
N GLY A 80 -12.17 -11.98 2.92
CA GLY A 80 -12.44 -10.56 2.69
C GLY A 80 -11.52 -9.60 3.45
N VAL A 81 -10.38 -10.09 3.96
CA VAL A 81 -9.39 -9.29 4.68
C VAL A 81 -8.07 -9.30 3.93
N VAL A 82 -7.58 -8.13 3.58
CA VAL A 82 -6.30 -7.96 2.86
C VAL A 82 -5.39 -6.98 3.60
N GLU A 83 -4.10 -7.14 3.41
CA GLU A 83 -3.08 -6.17 3.80
C GLU A 83 -2.57 -5.48 2.54
N HIS A 84 -2.45 -4.16 2.57
CA HIS A 84 -1.94 -3.41 1.43
C HIS A 84 -0.51 -2.95 1.63
N SER A 85 0.13 -2.64 0.50
CA SER A 85 1.37 -1.87 0.41
C SER A 85 1.14 -0.73 -0.58
N VAL A 86 1.49 0.49 -0.19
CA VAL A 86 1.42 1.68 -1.05
C VAL A 86 2.77 2.39 -1.03
N TYR A 87 3.29 2.70 -2.21
CA TYR A 87 4.56 3.37 -2.39
C TYR A 87 4.41 4.49 -3.42
N VAL A 88 4.98 5.64 -3.12
CA VAL A 88 4.93 6.83 -3.98
C VAL A 88 6.36 7.28 -4.27
N ASP A 89 6.64 7.59 -5.53
CA ASP A 89 7.93 8.15 -5.94
C ASP A 89 8.21 9.43 -5.13
N ALA A 90 9.46 9.57 -4.68
CA ALA A 90 9.87 10.71 -3.86
C ALA A 90 9.63 12.06 -4.59
N ALA A 91 9.81 12.09 -5.91
CA ALA A 91 9.58 13.27 -6.72
C ALA A 91 8.09 13.63 -6.88
N ALA A 92 7.20 12.66 -6.62
CA ALA A 92 5.76 12.85 -6.73
C ALA A 92 5.05 13.09 -5.38
N ARG A 93 5.80 13.17 -4.29
CA ARG A 93 5.24 13.44 -2.96
C ARG A 93 4.56 14.81 -2.90
N GLY A 94 3.51 14.91 -2.10
CA GLY A 94 2.73 16.15 -1.94
C GLY A 94 1.78 16.46 -3.11
N ARG A 95 1.69 15.57 -4.10
CA ARG A 95 0.80 15.73 -5.28
C ARG A 95 -0.52 14.96 -5.17
N GLY A 96 -0.79 14.34 -4.01
CA GLY A 96 -2.01 13.57 -3.80
C GLY A 96 -2.00 12.15 -4.37
N VAL A 97 -0.85 11.66 -4.84
CA VAL A 97 -0.72 10.31 -5.44
C VAL A 97 -1.14 9.21 -4.48
N GLY A 98 -0.65 9.26 -3.24
CA GLY A 98 -0.99 8.27 -2.22
C GLY A 98 -2.48 8.26 -1.88
N ALA A 99 -3.10 9.42 -1.77
CA ALA A 99 -4.53 9.54 -1.51
C ALA A 99 -5.37 8.98 -2.68
N ALA A 100 -4.97 9.26 -3.92
CA ALA A 100 -5.64 8.73 -5.11
C ALA A 100 -5.52 7.21 -5.20
N LEU A 101 -4.34 6.65 -4.91
CA LEU A 101 -4.11 5.21 -4.90
C LEU A 101 -4.95 4.51 -3.81
N LEU A 102 -4.99 5.06 -2.60
CA LEU A 102 -5.81 4.49 -1.51
C LEU A 102 -7.30 4.56 -1.82
N GLN A 103 -7.78 5.66 -2.38
CA GLN A 103 -9.19 5.79 -2.77
C GLN A 103 -9.56 4.75 -3.83
N ALA A 104 -8.73 4.60 -4.86
CA ALA A 104 -8.97 3.61 -5.91
C ALA A 104 -8.89 2.17 -5.38
N LEU A 105 -7.99 1.89 -4.43
CA LEU A 105 -7.92 0.60 -3.74
C LEU A 105 -9.21 0.29 -2.98
N ILE A 106 -9.72 1.26 -2.23
CA ILE A 106 -10.96 1.12 -1.47
C ILE A 106 -12.12 0.79 -2.40
N GLU A 107 -12.27 1.52 -3.49
CA GLU A 107 -13.32 1.28 -4.48
C GLU A 107 -13.19 -0.12 -5.12
N SER A 108 -11.99 -0.50 -5.51
CA SER A 108 -11.71 -1.80 -6.11
C SER A 108 -12.01 -2.96 -5.15
N THR A 109 -11.62 -2.84 -3.91
CA THR A 109 -11.81 -3.89 -2.90
C THR A 109 -13.27 -4.01 -2.46
N GLU A 110 -13.97 -2.91 -2.26
CA GLU A 110 -15.40 -2.92 -1.93
C GLU A 110 -16.25 -3.52 -3.03
N ALA A 111 -15.94 -3.20 -4.30
CA ALA A 111 -16.62 -3.79 -5.46
C ALA A 111 -16.43 -5.32 -5.53
N ALA A 112 -15.35 -5.84 -5.00
CA ALA A 112 -15.05 -7.28 -4.95
C ALA A 112 -15.53 -7.97 -3.65
N GLY A 113 -16.20 -7.25 -2.75
CA GLY A 113 -16.70 -7.80 -1.49
C GLY A 113 -15.66 -7.92 -0.39
N VAL A 114 -14.50 -7.31 -0.53
CA VAL A 114 -13.48 -7.24 0.53
C VAL A 114 -13.93 -6.24 1.59
N TRP A 115 -14.01 -6.66 2.84
CA TRP A 115 -14.57 -5.83 3.92
C TRP A 115 -13.54 -5.17 4.82
N THR A 116 -12.28 -5.64 4.83
CA THR A 116 -11.22 -5.04 5.67
C THR A 116 -9.92 -4.93 4.91
N ILE A 117 -9.31 -3.74 4.99
CA ILE A 117 -7.93 -3.48 4.54
C ILE A 117 -7.08 -3.19 5.77
N GLU A 118 -6.02 -3.95 5.98
CA GLU A 118 -5.04 -3.73 7.06
C GLU A 118 -3.80 -3.02 6.54
N SER A 119 -3.14 -2.30 7.43
CA SER A 119 -1.84 -1.67 7.18
C SER A 119 -1.00 -1.66 8.44
N GLY A 120 0.29 -2.00 8.31
CA GLY A 120 1.29 -1.82 9.36
C GLY A 120 2.19 -0.64 9.01
N ILE A 121 2.31 0.33 9.90
CA ILE A 121 3.07 1.57 9.66
C ILE A 121 3.98 1.84 10.86
N PHE A 122 5.25 2.13 10.60
CA PHE A 122 6.16 2.56 11.67
C PHE A 122 5.68 3.88 12.28
N PRO A 123 5.73 4.04 13.62
CA PRO A 123 5.28 5.27 14.28
C PRO A 123 5.99 6.53 13.78
N GLU A 124 7.22 6.40 13.31
CA GLU A 124 8.04 7.49 12.78
C GLU A 124 7.56 7.99 11.42
N ASN A 125 6.81 7.16 10.69
CA ASN A 125 6.25 7.52 9.38
C ASN A 125 4.93 8.30 9.55
N THR A 126 5.04 9.50 10.08
CA THR A 126 3.88 10.34 10.40
C THR A 126 3.08 10.74 9.16
N ALA A 127 3.74 10.92 8.02
CA ALA A 127 3.07 11.26 6.77
C ALA A 127 2.14 10.11 6.32
N SER A 128 2.60 8.86 6.41
CA SER A 128 1.79 7.70 6.08
C SER A 128 0.63 7.51 7.05
N LEU A 129 0.84 7.69 8.35
CA LEU A 129 -0.23 7.63 9.36
C LEU A 129 -1.35 8.63 9.03
N ARG A 130 -1.00 9.88 8.74
CA ARG A 130 -1.98 10.92 8.37
C ARG A 130 -2.70 10.61 7.07
N LEU A 131 -1.99 10.09 6.08
CA LEU A 131 -2.57 9.67 4.81
C LEU A 131 -3.66 8.61 5.02
N HIS A 132 -3.36 7.60 5.83
CA HIS A 132 -4.28 6.50 6.12
C HIS A 132 -5.47 6.95 6.96
N GLU A 133 -5.27 7.80 7.97
CA GLU A 133 -6.37 8.38 8.76
C GLU A 133 -7.36 9.14 7.86
N ARG A 134 -6.85 9.96 6.93
CA ARG A 134 -7.70 10.70 5.98
C ARG A 134 -8.45 9.79 5.02
N ALA A 135 -7.91 8.60 4.73
CA ALA A 135 -8.57 7.59 3.91
C ALA A 135 -9.59 6.73 4.69
N GLY A 136 -9.78 7.00 5.99
CA GLY A 136 -10.76 6.30 6.82
C GLY A 136 -10.20 5.09 7.58
N PHE A 137 -8.89 4.94 7.66
CA PHE A 137 -8.26 3.93 8.51
C PHE A 137 -8.27 4.39 9.96
N ARG A 138 -8.48 3.43 10.87
CA ARG A 138 -8.37 3.65 12.31
C ARG A 138 -7.17 2.90 12.88
N VAL A 139 -6.59 3.41 13.95
CA VAL A 139 -5.56 2.70 14.71
C VAL A 139 -6.22 1.60 15.54
N VAL A 140 -5.80 0.36 15.34
CA VAL A 140 -6.21 -0.79 16.14
C VAL A 140 -5.37 -0.88 17.39
N GLY A 141 -4.07 -0.66 17.27
CA GLY A 141 -3.12 -0.71 18.38
C GLY A 141 -1.68 -0.58 17.89
N ILE A 142 -0.76 -0.67 18.84
CA ILE A 142 0.67 -0.63 18.58
C ILE A 142 1.27 -1.98 18.99
N ARG A 143 1.98 -2.61 18.06
CA ARG A 143 2.76 -3.83 18.32
C ARG A 143 4.16 -3.41 18.70
N GLU A 144 4.43 -3.44 19.99
CA GLU A 144 5.75 -3.06 20.52
C GLU A 144 6.80 -4.10 20.15
N ARG A 145 7.96 -3.63 19.69
CA ARG A 145 9.10 -4.48 19.34
C ARG A 145 8.71 -5.67 18.46
N LEU A 146 7.95 -5.37 17.41
CA LEU A 146 7.47 -6.40 16.49
C LEU A 146 8.62 -7.05 15.72
N GLY A 147 9.65 -6.29 15.39
CA GLY A 147 10.83 -6.76 14.69
C GLY A 147 12.05 -5.91 14.97
N SER A 148 13.22 -6.43 14.59
CA SER A 148 14.49 -5.73 14.68
C SER A 148 14.98 -5.36 13.29
N GLN A 149 15.44 -4.13 13.12
CA GLN A 149 16.02 -3.63 11.88
C GLN A 149 17.27 -2.81 12.20
N HIS A 150 18.38 -3.14 11.56
CA HIS A 150 19.67 -2.49 11.79
C HIS A 150 20.07 -2.47 13.28
N GLY A 151 19.85 -3.59 13.98
CA GLY A 151 20.18 -3.73 15.41
C GLY A 151 19.24 -2.99 16.36
N ARG A 152 18.15 -2.43 15.88
CA ARG A 152 17.18 -1.67 16.67
C ARG A 152 15.79 -2.31 16.61
N TRP A 153 15.15 -2.46 17.76
CA TRP A 153 13.75 -2.88 17.85
C TRP A 153 12.84 -1.79 17.32
N ARG A 154 11.83 -2.20 16.57
CA ARG A 154 10.86 -1.27 16.01
C ARG A 154 9.44 -1.70 16.36
N ASP A 155 8.64 -0.69 16.71
CA ASP A 155 7.20 -0.84 16.90
C ASP A 155 6.48 -0.68 15.57
N VAL A 156 5.29 -1.25 15.46
CA VAL A 156 4.41 -1.10 14.29
C VAL A 156 3.02 -0.71 14.76
N VAL A 157 2.51 0.38 14.20
CA VAL A 157 1.12 0.78 14.38
C VAL A 157 0.29 -0.07 13.40
N LEU A 158 -0.66 -0.84 13.95
CA LEU A 158 -1.64 -1.56 13.14
C LEU A 158 -2.85 -0.68 12.91
N LEU A 159 -3.16 -0.44 11.64
CA LEU A 159 -4.36 0.27 11.20
C LEU A 159 -5.25 -0.66 10.40
N GLU A 160 -6.55 -0.40 10.42
CA GLU A 160 -7.49 -1.06 9.54
C GLU A 160 -8.55 -0.09 9.03
N ARG A 161 -9.01 -0.34 7.81
CA ARG A 161 -10.24 0.28 7.30
C ARG A 161 -11.28 -0.80 7.09
N ARG A 162 -12.48 -0.61 7.68
CA ARG A 162 -13.62 -1.51 7.48
C ARG A 162 -14.62 -0.88 6.52
N SER A 163 -15.00 -1.65 5.52
CA SER A 163 -16.02 -1.21 4.56
C SER A 163 -17.36 -0.98 5.26
N THR A 164 -18.07 0.04 4.79
CA THR A 164 -19.45 0.31 5.18
C THR A 164 -20.46 -0.23 4.17
N VAL A 165 -19.99 -0.87 3.10
CA VAL A 165 -20.83 -1.40 2.01
C VAL A 165 -20.61 -2.88 1.73
N ALA A 166 -19.44 -3.43 2.04
CA ALA A 166 -19.11 -4.84 1.89
C ALA A 166 -19.06 -5.56 3.25
N GLY A 167 -19.44 -6.84 3.27
CA GLY A 167 -19.36 -7.65 4.47
C GLY A 167 -20.42 -7.32 5.53
N LEU A 168 -21.56 -6.79 5.13
CA LEU A 168 -22.63 -6.39 6.05
C LEU A 168 -23.70 -7.47 6.30
N SER A 169 -23.62 -8.58 5.57
CA SER A 169 -24.58 -9.70 5.69
C SER A 169 -23.88 -11.03 5.71
#